data_89243f575cf3c2cb1c98a1aabe328138
#
_entry.id   89243f575cf3c2cb1c98a1aabe328138
#
_cell.length_a   1.000
_cell.length_b   1.000
_cell.length_c   1.000
_cell.angle_alpha   90.00
_cell.angle_beta   90.00
_cell.angle_gamma   90.00
#
_symmetry.space_group_name_H-M   'P 1'
#
loop_
_entity.id
_entity.type
_entity.pdbx_description
1 polymer ?
#
loop_
_entity_poly.entity_id
_entity_poly.type
_entity_poly.pdbx_seq_one_letter_code
_entity_poly.pdbx_strand_id
1 'polypeptide(L)'
;MSQTADRAVVDSFCYCVDESNLQREVMSRRRQSTPWIHRWSRPLIGAIALLGALNTGYITANRLFGGQTACPTGGCEQVLTSEYAYIFGVPLSLFGLLAYLVVAALALIPLAVNPERNKQQRNQLESSTWLLLFISTTAMLIFSAYLMYIMATKFVAVYGSNGLCYYCIASAIFATCLFVLTLVGRAWDDVGQLMVTGVIVTMVTLVGTLGIYAPISNPERAGVTTPGEVFPAVTTTSGQAELALARHLKSIGAKMYGAYWCPHCHDQKQLFGRQAAQEFEYIECDPGGQNSQTAVCEANKENVTGYPTWEVNGQFYGGTQSLEQLADASNYQGPRDFKN
;
A
#
# COMPACT_ATOMS: atom_id res chain seq x y z
N MET A 1 -55.98 69.48 -39.42
CA MET A 1 -56.51 69.54 -38.06
C MET A 1 -56.77 68.13 -37.59
N SER A 2 -56.32 67.78 -36.42
CA SER A 2 -56.49 66.54 -35.73
C SER A 2 -55.49 65.42 -36.09
N GLN A 3 -54.28 65.46 -35.49
CA GLN A 3 -53.35 64.36 -35.25
C GLN A 3 -52.61 64.66 -33.95
N THR A 4 -53.26 64.53 -32.81
CA THR A 4 -52.65 64.69 -31.50
C THR A 4 -53.34 63.85 -30.39
N ALA A 5 -53.86 62.69 -30.70
CA ALA A 5 -54.56 61.89 -29.66
C ALA A 5 -54.15 60.41 -29.53
N ASP A 6 -53.11 59.94 -30.22
CA ASP A 6 -52.74 58.49 -30.14
C ASP A 6 -51.36 58.19 -29.65
N ARG A 7 -50.72 59.06 -28.83
CA ARG A 7 -49.40 58.84 -28.31
C ARG A 7 -49.28 58.63 -26.76
N ALA A 8 -50.45 58.59 -26.11
CA ALA A 8 -50.46 58.52 -24.62
C ALA A 8 -50.92 57.20 -24.02
N VAL A 9 -51.04 56.12 -24.79
CA VAL A 9 -51.52 54.81 -24.26
C VAL A 9 -50.46 53.71 -24.33
N VAL A 10 -49.30 53.97 -24.94
CA VAL A 10 -48.29 52.93 -25.12
C VAL A 10 -47.20 52.92 -24.01
N ASP A 11 -47.08 53.96 -23.18
CA ASP A 11 -45.99 54.07 -22.18
C ASP A 11 -46.41 53.69 -20.76
N SER A 12 -47.50 52.98 -20.53
CA SER A 12 -47.96 52.58 -19.18
C SER A 12 -47.96 51.06 -18.92
N PHE A 13 -47.23 50.28 -19.71
CA PHE A 13 -46.82 48.92 -19.32
C PHE A 13 -45.41 48.99 -18.84
N CYS A 14 -45.15 49.79 -17.82
CA CYS A 14 -44.01 49.64 -16.97
C CYS A 14 -44.16 48.31 -16.27
N TYR A 15 -43.33 47.32 -16.65
CA TYR A 15 -43.15 46.08 -15.93
C TYR A 15 -42.66 46.45 -14.52
N CYS A 16 -43.59 46.60 -13.58
CA CYS A 16 -43.25 46.43 -12.16
C CYS A 16 -42.88 44.97 -11.97
N VAL A 17 -41.66 44.62 -12.38
CA VAL A 17 -41.01 43.43 -11.84
C VAL A 17 -40.94 43.66 -10.34
N ASP A 18 -41.85 43.01 -9.63
CA ASP A 18 -41.96 43.12 -8.18
C ASP A 18 -40.61 42.73 -7.56
N GLU A 19 -39.81 43.75 -7.23
CA GLU A 19 -38.51 43.59 -6.53
C GLU A 19 -38.66 42.72 -5.29
N SER A 20 -39.84 42.67 -4.69
CA SER A 20 -40.16 41.84 -3.57
C SER A 20 -40.21 40.35 -3.93
N ASN A 21 -40.61 39.99 -5.13
CA ASN A 21 -40.57 38.60 -5.63
C ASN A 21 -39.15 38.17 -6.02
N LEU A 22 -38.38 39.08 -6.63
CA LEU A 22 -36.95 38.81 -6.90
C LEU A 22 -36.15 38.62 -5.61
N GLN A 23 -36.40 39.45 -4.61
CA GLN A 23 -35.77 39.30 -3.29
C GLN A 23 -36.23 38.03 -2.56
N ARG A 24 -37.49 37.63 -2.70
CA ARG A 24 -37.99 36.36 -2.16
C ARG A 24 -37.39 35.16 -2.88
N GLU A 25 -37.21 35.16 -4.18
CA GLU A 25 -36.52 34.10 -4.91
C GLU A 25 -35.03 34.03 -4.55
N VAL A 26 -34.36 35.17 -4.43
CA VAL A 26 -32.95 35.24 -4.01
C VAL A 26 -32.79 34.79 -2.54
N MET A 27 -33.73 35.16 -1.66
CA MET A 27 -33.73 34.68 -0.27
C MET A 27 -34.14 33.20 -0.14
N SER A 28 -35.05 32.71 -0.98
CA SER A 28 -35.42 31.28 -1.01
C SER A 28 -34.29 30.39 -1.50
N ARG A 29 -33.50 30.86 -2.48
CA ARG A 29 -32.27 30.18 -2.91
C ARG A 29 -31.17 30.19 -1.86
N ARG A 30 -31.14 31.17 -0.93
CA ARG A 30 -30.19 31.22 0.19
C ARG A 30 -30.50 30.23 1.32
N ARG A 31 -31.69 29.64 1.39
CA ARG A 31 -32.11 28.63 2.37
C ARG A 31 -32.03 27.19 1.83
N GLN A 32 -31.25 26.92 0.80
CA GLN A 32 -30.89 25.54 0.53
C GLN A 32 -29.97 25.06 1.71
N SER A 33 -30.58 24.32 2.63
CA SER A 33 -29.86 23.65 3.69
C SER A 33 -28.72 22.87 3.08
N THR A 34 -27.49 23.24 3.41
CA THR A 34 -26.31 22.47 2.99
C THR A 34 -26.57 21.00 3.29
N PRO A 35 -26.48 20.10 2.31
CA PRO A 35 -26.74 18.68 2.53
C PRO A 35 -25.95 18.20 3.75
N TRP A 36 -26.53 17.36 4.58
CA TRP A 36 -25.90 16.82 5.80
C TRP A 36 -24.47 16.32 5.54
N ILE A 37 -24.25 15.71 4.36
CA ILE A 37 -22.95 15.17 3.96
C ILE A 37 -21.87 16.26 3.86
N HIS A 38 -22.16 17.45 3.36
CA HIS A 38 -21.16 18.54 3.25
C HIS A 38 -20.72 19.07 4.62
N ARG A 39 -21.57 18.94 5.64
CA ARG A 39 -21.25 19.37 6.99
C ARG A 39 -20.38 18.36 7.73
N TRP A 40 -20.60 17.06 7.49
CA TRP A 40 -19.93 15.98 8.22
C TRP A 40 -18.79 15.34 7.45
N SER A 41 -18.58 15.64 6.17
CA SER A 41 -17.56 15.01 5.33
C SER A 41 -16.15 15.14 5.91
N ARG A 42 -15.72 16.34 6.33
CA ARG A 42 -14.38 16.55 6.89
C ARG A 42 -14.14 15.77 8.19
N PRO A 43 -15.00 15.81 9.21
CA PRO A 43 -14.85 14.97 10.37
C PRO A 43 -14.82 13.47 10.06
N LEU A 44 -15.67 13.00 9.11
CA LEU A 44 -15.70 11.60 8.69
C LEU A 44 -14.41 11.20 7.96
N ILE A 45 -13.92 12.04 7.04
CA ILE A 45 -12.62 11.82 6.38
C ILE A 45 -11.50 11.73 7.43
N GLY A 46 -11.48 12.67 8.39
CA GLY A 46 -10.49 12.65 9.47
C GLY A 46 -10.55 11.38 10.31
N ALA A 47 -11.75 10.94 10.70
CA ALA A 47 -11.94 9.72 11.49
C ALA A 47 -11.48 8.46 10.74
N ILE A 48 -11.88 8.30 9.46
CA ILE A 48 -11.47 7.15 8.64
C ILE A 48 -9.95 7.18 8.39
N ALA A 49 -9.38 8.35 8.14
CA ALA A 49 -7.94 8.50 7.97
C ALA A 49 -7.16 8.10 9.24
N LEU A 50 -7.66 8.46 10.42
CA LEU A 50 -7.06 8.02 11.69
C LEU A 50 -7.16 6.51 11.89
N LEU A 51 -8.29 5.88 11.53
CA LEU A 51 -8.42 4.42 11.56
C LEU A 51 -7.44 3.74 10.60
N GLY A 52 -7.28 4.29 9.40
CA GLY A 52 -6.28 3.82 8.43
C GLY A 52 -4.84 3.98 8.94
N ALA A 53 -4.54 5.10 9.61
CA ALA A 53 -3.24 5.35 10.25
C ALA A 53 -2.97 4.35 11.38
N LEU A 54 -3.96 4.02 12.21
CA LEU A 54 -3.84 2.99 13.24
C LEU A 54 -3.58 1.60 12.64
N ASN A 55 -4.32 1.23 11.59
CA ASN A 55 -4.14 -0.03 10.88
C ASN A 55 -2.72 -0.18 10.32
N THR A 56 -2.25 0.82 9.56
CA THR A 56 -0.91 0.80 8.96
C THR A 56 0.20 1.03 9.99
N GLY A 57 -0.06 1.83 11.03
CA GLY A 57 0.85 2.07 12.14
C GLY A 57 1.12 0.80 12.97
N TYR A 58 0.09 -0.01 13.22
CA TYR A 58 0.24 -1.30 13.88
C TYR A 58 1.19 -2.24 13.11
N ILE A 59 0.99 -2.36 11.79
CA ILE A 59 1.87 -3.17 10.94
C ILE A 59 3.30 -2.62 10.96
N THR A 60 3.45 -1.30 10.81
CA THR A 60 4.76 -0.63 10.79
C THR A 60 5.51 -0.83 12.10
N ALA A 61 4.84 -0.67 13.23
CA ALA A 61 5.44 -0.88 14.55
C ALA A 61 5.95 -2.32 14.71
N ASN A 62 5.12 -3.32 14.39
CA ASN A 62 5.54 -4.71 14.48
C ASN A 62 6.75 -5.02 13.57
N ARG A 63 6.79 -4.44 12.36
CA ARG A 63 7.91 -4.64 11.44
C ARG A 63 9.21 -3.98 11.88
N LEU A 64 9.14 -2.80 12.49
CA LEU A 64 10.33 -2.07 12.95
C LEU A 64 10.89 -2.60 14.27
N PHE A 65 10.02 -3.11 15.16
CA PHE A 65 10.42 -3.57 16.48
C PHE A 65 10.54 -5.10 16.60
N GLY A 66 10.54 -5.83 15.47
CA GLY A 66 10.73 -7.28 15.44
C GLY A 66 9.56 -8.09 16.02
N GLY A 67 8.38 -7.48 16.18
CA GLY A 67 7.17 -8.17 16.60
C GLY A 67 6.54 -8.99 15.46
N GLN A 68 5.89 -10.10 15.79
CA GLN A 68 5.05 -10.81 14.82
C GLN A 68 3.71 -10.07 14.68
N THR A 69 3.31 -9.80 13.43
CA THR A 69 1.98 -9.26 13.16
C THR A 69 0.95 -10.36 13.45
N ALA A 70 -0.02 -10.11 14.34
CA ALA A 70 -1.09 -11.06 14.60
C ALA A 70 -1.97 -11.21 13.35
N CYS A 71 -1.60 -12.13 12.47
CA CYS A 71 -2.31 -12.43 11.23
C CYS A 71 -3.32 -13.56 11.49
N PRO A 72 -4.62 -13.36 11.13
CA PRO A 72 -5.64 -14.40 11.27
C PRO A 72 -5.42 -15.59 10.31
N THR A 73 -4.63 -15.40 9.26
CA THR A 73 -4.31 -16.42 8.24
C THR A 73 -2.82 -16.40 7.92
N GLY A 74 -2.25 -17.57 7.63
CA GLY A 74 -0.84 -17.69 7.25
C GLY A 74 -0.47 -16.86 6.02
N GLY A 75 -1.38 -16.64 5.08
CA GLY A 75 -1.15 -15.84 3.88
C GLY A 75 -1.04 -14.33 4.14
N CYS A 76 -1.62 -13.83 5.21
CA CYS A 76 -1.44 -12.43 5.61
C CYS A 76 0.05 -12.12 5.88
N GLU A 77 0.75 -13.04 6.54
CA GLU A 77 2.18 -12.88 6.79
C GLU A 77 2.99 -12.98 5.49
N GLN A 78 2.63 -13.89 4.59
CA GLN A 78 3.26 -14.03 3.28
C GLN A 78 3.14 -12.74 2.45
N VAL A 79 1.97 -12.11 2.43
CA VAL A 79 1.78 -10.83 1.71
C VAL A 79 2.63 -9.73 2.34
N LEU A 80 2.65 -9.64 3.68
CA LEU A 80 3.39 -8.59 4.40
C LEU A 80 4.91 -8.79 4.39
N THR A 81 5.41 -10.01 4.18
CA THR A 81 6.85 -10.31 4.05
C THR A 81 7.33 -10.31 2.61
N SER A 82 6.42 -10.28 1.62
CA SER A 82 6.77 -10.28 0.20
C SER A 82 7.52 -9.02 -0.22
N GLU A 83 8.23 -9.10 -1.33
CA GLU A 83 8.90 -7.93 -1.95
C GLU A 83 7.95 -6.77 -2.24
N TYR A 84 6.68 -7.09 -2.54
CA TYR A 84 5.65 -6.08 -2.74
C TYR A 84 5.33 -5.28 -1.47
N ALA A 85 5.72 -5.77 -0.30
CA ALA A 85 5.56 -5.08 0.98
C ALA A 85 6.68 -4.09 1.30
N TYR A 86 7.70 -3.96 0.44
CA TYR A 86 8.82 -3.05 0.62
C TYR A 86 9.00 -2.14 -0.58
N ILE A 87 9.33 -0.88 -0.32
CA ILE A 87 9.73 0.13 -1.33
C ILE A 87 11.09 0.67 -0.89
N PHE A 88 12.12 0.49 -1.70
CA PHE A 88 13.49 0.90 -1.40
C PHE A 88 14.00 0.40 -0.03
N GLY A 89 13.65 -0.82 0.36
CA GLY A 89 14.01 -1.41 1.64
C GLY A 89 13.22 -0.93 2.86
N VAL A 90 12.24 -0.03 2.65
CA VAL A 90 11.38 0.50 3.71
C VAL A 90 10.01 -0.18 3.64
N PRO A 91 9.43 -0.60 4.79
CA PRO A 91 8.10 -1.21 4.80
C PRO A 91 7.04 -0.30 4.17
N LEU A 92 6.27 -0.84 3.23
CA LEU A 92 5.19 -0.13 2.54
C LEU A 92 4.15 0.44 3.52
N SER A 93 3.93 -0.24 4.64
CA SER A 93 3.01 0.21 5.70
C SER A 93 3.40 1.57 6.29
N LEU A 94 4.69 1.93 6.30
CA LEU A 94 5.15 3.27 6.74
C LEU A 94 4.67 4.36 5.77
N PHE A 95 4.76 4.12 4.45
CA PHE A 95 4.24 5.06 3.45
C PHE A 95 2.72 5.20 3.57
N GLY A 96 2.02 4.09 3.82
CA GLY A 96 0.59 4.09 4.11
C GLY A 96 0.24 4.92 5.35
N LEU A 97 0.99 4.74 6.45
CA LEU A 97 0.83 5.54 7.67
C LEU A 97 0.98 7.04 7.39
N LEU A 98 2.06 7.43 6.70
CA LEU A 98 2.30 8.83 6.35
C LEU A 98 1.18 9.40 5.47
N ALA A 99 0.71 8.64 4.46
CA ALA A 99 -0.37 9.07 3.59
C ALA A 99 -1.68 9.31 4.38
N TYR A 100 -2.05 8.40 5.28
CA TYR A 100 -3.22 8.56 6.13
C TYR A 100 -3.09 9.75 7.08
N LEU A 101 -1.91 10.00 7.66
CA LEU A 101 -1.66 11.16 8.51
C LEU A 101 -1.77 12.47 7.73
N VAL A 102 -1.28 12.52 6.50
CA VAL A 102 -1.45 13.68 5.60
C VAL A 102 -2.92 13.94 5.32
N VAL A 103 -3.70 12.91 4.97
CA VAL A 103 -5.15 13.04 4.73
C VAL A 103 -5.88 13.51 5.98
N ALA A 104 -5.55 12.95 7.16
CA ALA A 104 -6.12 13.39 8.43
C ALA A 104 -5.81 14.87 8.72
N ALA A 105 -4.57 15.30 8.50
CA ALA A 105 -4.16 16.68 8.68
C ALA A 105 -4.91 17.63 7.72
N LEU A 106 -4.98 17.29 6.42
CA LEU A 106 -5.70 18.09 5.42
C LEU A 106 -7.21 18.20 5.73
N ALA A 107 -7.81 17.16 6.31
CA ALA A 107 -9.21 17.18 6.70
C ALA A 107 -9.48 18.02 7.96
N LEU A 108 -8.60 17.93 8.97
CA LEU A 108 -8.83 18.48 10.30
C LEU A 108 -8.27 19.90 10.49
N ILE A 109 -7.16 20.26 9.83
CA ILE A 109 -6.55 21.59 9.98
C ILE A 109 -7.54 22.74 9.71
N PRO A 110 -8.35 22.73 8.64
CA PRO A 110 -9.31 23.81 8.41
C PRO A 110 -10.40 23.92 9.48
N LEU A 111 -10.68 22.85 10.21
CA LEU A 111 -11.63 22.86 11.32
C LEU A 111 -11.07 23.57 12.57
N ALA A 112 -9.76 23.56 12.74
CA ALA A 112 -9.08 24.21 13.86
C ALA A 112 -8.91 25.74 13.66
N VAL A 113 -9.07 26.25 12.44
CA VAL A 113 -8.95 27.68 12.14
C VAL A 113 -10.23 28.42 12.46
N ASN A 114 -10.15 29.40 13.37
CA ASN A 114 -11.31 30.17 13.84
C ASN A 114 -11.90 31.04 12.72
N PRO A 115 -13.20 30.88 12.37
CA PRO A 115 -13.84 31.51 11.21
C PRO A 115 -13.96 33.04 11.32
N GLU A 116 -13.94 33.57 12.55
CA GLU A 116 -14.17 34.98 12.79
C GLU A 116 -12.94 35.87 12.58
N ARG A 117 -11.75 35.29 12.72
CA ARG A 117 -10.49 36.06 12.69
C ARG A 117 -9.92 36.31 11.30
N ASN A 118 -10.22 35.47 10.30
CA ASN A 118 -9.70 35.64 8.95
C ASN A 118 -10.48 34.84 7.89
N LYS A 119 -11.63 35.37 7.45
CA LYS A 119 -12.53 34.71 6.48
C LYS A 119 -11.84 34.40 5.14
N GLN A 120 -10.96 35.29 4.67
CA GLN A 120 -10.30 35.14 3.37
C GLN A 120 -9.26 34.01 3.40
N GLN A 121 -8.45 33.90 4.45
CA GLN A 121 -7.48 32.83 4.62
C GLN A 121 -8.18 31.46 4.79
N ARG A 122 -9.28 31.43 5.52
CA ARG A 122 -10.05 30.19 5.70
C ARG A 122 -10.61 29.68 4.38
N ASN A 123 -11.21 30.55 3.56
CA ASN A 123 -11.79 30.16 2.26
C ASN A 123 -10.68 29.63 1.32
N GLN A 124 -9.53 30.26 1.33
CA GLN A 124 -8.38 29.85 0.52
C GLN A 124 -7.80 28.50 0.99
N LEU A 125 -7.62 28.33 2.30
CA LEU A 125 -7.22 27.05 2.91
C LEU A 125 -8.25 25.95 2.63
N GLU A 126 -9.52 26.27 2.72
CA GLU A 126 -10.59 25.31 2.48
C GLU A 126 -10.58 24.82 1.02
N SER A 127 -10.45 25.71 0.06
CA SER A 127 -10.37 25.34 -1.36
C SER A 127 -9.12 24.51 -1.66
N SER A 128 -7.93 24.95 -1.19
CA SER A 128 -6.68 24.25 -1.43
C SER A 128 -6.63 22.89 -0.75
N THR A 129 -7.12 22.76 0.48
CA THR A 129 -7.15 21.48 1.19
C THR A 129 -8.10 20.47 0.56
N TRP A 130 -9.24 20.90 -0.03
CA TRP A 130 -10.12 19.99 -0.76
C TRP A 130 -9.47 19.44 -2.03
N LEU A 131 -8.75 20.26 -2.78
CA LEU A 131 -8.01 19.80 -3.96
C LEU A 131 -6.89 18.82 -3.56
N LEU A 132 -6.14 19.13 -2.50
CA LEU A 132 -5.09 18.25 -1.98
C LEU A 132 -5.68 16.93 -1.44
N LEU A 133 -6.83 16.96 -0.77
CA LEU A 133 -7.56 15.76 -0.36
C LEU A 133 -7.93 14.91 -1.57
N PHE A 134 -8.47 15.53 -2.63
CA PHE A 134 -8.82 14.83 -3.85
C PHE A 134 -7.60 14.16 -4.51
N ILE A 135 -6.48 14.89 -4.64
CA ILE A 135 -5.22 14.36 -5.17
C ILE A 135 -4.73 13.18 -4.32
N SER A 136 -4.63 13.37 -3.01
CA SER A 136 -4.10 12.35 -2.10
C SER A 136 -4.97 11.10 -2.06
N THR A 137 -6.29 11.25 -1.95
CA THR A 137 -7.22 10.12 -1.89
C THR A 137 -7.33 9.37 -3.22
N THR A 138 -7.23 10.09 -4.37
CA THR A 138 -7.16 9.47 -5.70
C THR A 138 -5.88 8.63 -5.82
N ALA A 139 -4.73 9.17 -5.44
CA ALA A 139 -3.47 8.45 -5.47
C ALA A 139 -3.51 7.19 -4.56
N MET A 140 -4.04 7.32 -3.35
CA MET A 140 -4.21 6.19 -2.43
C MET A 140 -5.14 5.11 -2.99
N LEU A 141 -6.24 5.51 -3.65
CA LEU A 141 -7.19 4.58 -4.28
C LEU A 141 -6.51 3.77 -5.39
N ILE A 142 -5.83 4.46 -6.33
CA ILE A 142 -5.18 3.82 -7.48
C ILE A 142 -4.05 2.89 -7.03
N PHE A 143 -3.23 3.34 -6.09
CA PHE A 143 -2.16 2.53 -5.52
C PHE A 143 -2.72 1.30 -4.78
N SER A 144 -3.77 1.49 -3.99
CA SER A 144 -4.45 0.40 -3.26
C SER A 144 -5.10 -0.61 -4.21
N ALA A 145 -5.71 -0.13 -5.31
CA ALA A 145 -6.29 -1.01 -6.34
C ALA A 145 -5.22 -1.87 -7.02
N TYR A 146 -4.05 -1.31 -7.30
CA TYR A 146 -2.91 -2.08 -7.82
C TYR A 146 -2.45 -3.17 -6.85
N LEU A 147 -2.32 -2.84 -5.55
CA LEU A 147 -1.94 -3.84 -4.54
C LEU A 147 -2.99 -4.94 -4.39
N MET A 148 -4.28 -4.62 -4.50
CA MET A 148 -5.36 -5.61 -4.52
C MET A 148 -5.27 -6.52 -5.75
N TYR A 149 -4.92 -5.96 -6.91
CA TYR A 149 -4.66 -6.73 -8.13
C TYR A 149 -3.49 -7.71 -7.93
N ILE A 150 -2.37 -7.26 -7.37
CA ILE A 150 -1.21 -8.13 -7.05
C ILE A 150 -1.61 -9.20 -6.05
N MET A 151 -2.32 -8.85 -4.97
CA MET A 151 -2.81 -9.83 -3.99
C MET A 151 -3.69 -10.89 -4.66
N ALA A 152 -4.61 -10.50 -5.52
CA ALA A 152 -5.51 -11.43 -6.21
C ALA A 152 -4.77 -12.36 -7.18
N THR A 153 -3.83 -11.84 -7.97
CA THR A 153 -3.15 -12.58 -9.05
C THR A 153 -1.95 -13.39 -8.58
N LYS A 154 -1.23 -12.93 -7.55
CA LYS A 154 0.00 -13.57 -7.07
C LYS A 154 -0.19 -14.40 -5.80
N PHE A 155 -1.09 -14.00 -4.93
CA PHE A 155 -1.29 -14.68 -3.64
C PHE A 155 -2.58 -15.51 -3.60
N VAL A 156 -3.72 -14.91 -3.93
CA VAL A 156 -5.01 -15.64 -3.88
C VAL A 156 -5.10 -16.70 -4.99
N ALA A 157 -4.59 -16.42 -6.18
CA ALA A 157 -4.56 -17.40 -7.27
C ALA A 157 -3.73 -18.65 -6.94
N VAL A 158 -2.69 -18.51 -6.10
CA VAL A 158 -1.79 -19.61 -5.74
C VAL A 158 -2.21 -20.29 -4.43
N TYR A 159 -2.57 -19.51 -3.39
CA TYR A 159 -2.84 -20.02 -2.03
C TYR A 159 -4.33 -20.03 -1.67
N GLY A 160 -5.22 -19.69 -2.61
CA GLY A 160 -6.67 -19.63 -2.37
C GLY A 160 -7.02 -18.59 -1.30
N SER A 161 -7.99 -18.90 -0.46
CA SER A 161 -8.43 -18.01 0.64
C SER A 161 -7.34 -17.70 1.67
N ASN A 162 -6.33 -18.57 1.78
CA ASN A 162 -5.19 -18.35 2.68
C ASN A 162 -4.26 -17.23 2.21
N GLY A 163 -4.30 -16.84 0.92
CA GLY A 163 -3.54 -15.70 0.37
C GLY A 163 -4.14 -14.32 0.67
N LEU A 164 -5.21 -14.22 1.45
CA LEU A 164 -5.88 -12.96 1.77
C LEU A 164 -5.21 -12.23 2.94
N CYS A 165 -4.84 -10.97 2.71
CA CYS A 165 -4.36 -10.06 3.75
C CYS A 165 -5.49 -9.15 4.22
N TYR A 166 -6.07 -9.41 5.40
CA TYR A 166 -7.20 -8.61 5.93
C TYR A 166 -6.82 -7.15 6.21
N TYR A 167 -5.60 -6.87 6.65
CA TYR A 167 -5.11 -5.51 6.87
C TYR A 167 -5.02 -4.73 5.55
N CYS A 168 -4.61 -5.41 4.47
CA CYS A 168 -4.53 -4.82 3.13
C CYS A 168 -5.93 -4.51 2.59
N ILE A 169 -6.88 -5.43 2.79
CA ILE A 169 -8.29 -5.25 2.40
C ILE A 169 -8.90 -4.09 3.19
N ALA A 170 -8.69 -4.03 4.51
CA ALA A 170 -9.18 -2.93 5.34
C ALA A 170 -8.62 -1.58 4.86
N SER A 171 -7.32 -1.51 4.53
CA SER A 171 -6.70 -0.31 3.97
C SER A 171 -7.32 0.09 2.62
N ALA A 172 -7.60 -0.88 1.75
CA ALA A 172 -8.26 -0.62 0.46
C ALA A 172 -9.69 -0.09 0.63
N ILE A 173 -10.44 -0.62 1.59
CA ILE A 173 -11.77 -0.11 1.93
C ILE A 173 -11.67 1.33 2.45
N PHE A 174 -10.74 1.62 3.36
CA PHE A 174 -10.55 2.98 3.87
C PHE A 174 -10.18 3.95 2.76
N ALA A 175 -9.26 3.60 1.87
CA ALA A 175 -8.88 4.43 0.73
C ALA A 175 -10.07 4.72 -0.20
N THR A 176 -10.91 3.71 -0.47
CA THR A 176 -12.12 3.85 -1.26
C THR A 176 -13.14 4.78 -0.58
N CYS A 177 -13.39 4.59 0.72
CA CYS A 177 -14.29 5.45 1.49
C CYS A 177 -13.81 6.90 1.53
N LEU A 178 -12.50 7.13 1.72
CA LEU A 178 -11.91 8.47 1.71
C LEU A 178 -12.09 9.17 0.36
N PHE A 179 -11.86 8.46 -0.74
CA PHE A 179 -12.05 8.99 -2.08
C PHE A 179 -13.53 9.35 -2.34
N VAL A 180 -14.46 8.45 -2.04
CA VAL A 180 -15.90 8.69 -2.21
C VAL A 180 -16.36 9.88 -1.37
N LEU A 181 -15.97 9.94 -0.09
CA LEU A 181 -16.30 11.07 0.78
C LEU A 181 -15.70 12.39 0.30
N THR A 182 -14.52 12.35 -0.29
CA THR A 182 -13.90 13.55 -0.88
C THR A 182 -14.67 14.03 -2.10
N LEU A 183 -15.14 13.13 -2.96
CA LEU A 183 -15.96 13.50 -4.14
C LEU A 183 -17.31 14.09 -3.74
N VAL A 184 -18.02 13.41 -2.82
CA VAL A 184 -19.41 13.79 -2.48
C VAL A 184 -19.46 14.87 -1.38
N GLY A 185 -18.37 15.02 -0.62
CA GLY A 185 -18.31 15.91 0.55
C GLY A 185 -18.30 17.40 0.26
N ARG A 186 -18.12 17.80 -1.01
CA ARG A 186 -18.13 19.19 -1.47
C ARG A 186 -18.90 19.34 -2.78
N ALA A 187 -19.61 20.46 -2.93
CA ALA A 187 -20.06 20.89 -4.25
C ALA A 187 -18.86 21.48 -5.01
N TRP A 188 -18.45 20.81 -6.10
CA TRP A 188 -17.33 21.25 -6.93
C TRP A 188 -17.82 22.27 -7.97
N ASP A 189 -17.20 23.46 -7.97
CA ASP A 189 -17.59 24.57 -8.87
C ASP A 189 -17.16 24.29 -10.32
N ASP A 190 -16.01 23.60 -10.50
CA ASP A 190 -15.47 23.23 -11.81
C ASP A 190 -15.20 21.72 -11.88
N VAL A 191 -16.17 21.00 -12.43
CA VAL A 191 -16.08 19.54 -12.65
C VAL A 191 -15.03 19.23 -13.73
N GLY A 192 -14.82 20.13 -14.70
CA GLY A 192 -13.81 19.96 -15.74
C GLY A 192 -12.38 19.92 -15.15
N GLN A 193 -12.06 20.87 -14.27
CA GLN A 193 -10.77 20.88 -13.57
C GLN A 193 -10.60 19.63 -12.72
N LEU A 194 -11.65 19.17 -12.04
CA LEU A 194 -11.62 17.96 -11.22
C LEU A 194 -11.29 16.72 -12.07
N MET A 195 -11.96 16.57 -13.22
CA MET A 195 -11.73 15.45 -14.14
C MET A 195 -10.30 15.44 -14.69
N VAL A 196 -9.81 16.59 -15.16
CA VAL A 196 -8.42 16.71 -15.67
C VAL A 196 -7.42 16.38 -14.56
N THR A 197 -7.60 16.92 -13.36
CA THR A 197 -6.74 16.63 -12.21
C THR A 197 -6.77 15.13 -11.86
N GLY A 198 -7.97 14.53 -11.83
CA GLY A 198 -8.13 13.10 -11.56
C GLY A 198 -7.40 12.22 -12.57
N VAL A 199 -7.50 12.53 -13.86
CA VAL A 199 -6.78 11.80 -14.93
C VAL A 199 -5.26 11.93 -14.77
N ILE A 200 -4.75 13.15 -14.53
CA ILE A 200 -3.32 13.38 -14.33
C ILE A 200 -2.80 12.60 -13.12
N VAL A 201 -3.47 12.70 -11.97
CA VAL A 201 -3.09 11.99 -10.75
C VAL A 201 -3.12 10.48 -10.96
N THR A 202 -4.14 9.96 -11.61
CA THR A 202 -4.25 8.52 -11.95
C THR A 202 -3.08 8.08 -12.81
N MET A 203 -2.76 8.81 -13.87
CA MET A 203 -1.63 8.49 -14.77
C MET A 203 -0.29 8.53 -14.03
N VAL A 204 -0.04 9.60 -13.28
CA VAL A 204 1.22 9.74 -12.52
C VAL A 204 1.35 8.62 -11.47
N THR A 205 0.28 8.33 -10.74
CA THR A 205 0.30 7.26 -9.74
C THR A 205 0.49 5.89 -10.38
N LEU A 206 -0.19 5.59 -11.49
CA LEU A 206 -0.03 4.33 -12.22
C LEU A 206 1.40 4.16 -12.75
N VAL A 207 1.92 5.17 -13.43
CA VAL A 207 3.30 5.12 -13.98
C VAL A 207 4.31 4.98 -12.85
N GLY A 208 4.15 5.76 -11.75
CA GLY A 208 5.01 5.65 -10.58
C GLY A 208 4.95 4.27 -9.93
N THR A 209 3.76 3.74 -9.73
CA THR A 209 3.55 2.40 -9.15
C THR A 209 4.16 1.31 -10.03
N LEU A 210 3.87 1.33 -11.33
CA LEU A 210 4.45 0.36 -12.26
C LEU A 210 5.97 0.48 -12.33
N GLY A 211 6.52 1.71 -12.27
CA GLY A 211 7.96 1.95 -12.24
C GLY A 211 8.63 1.37 -10.99
N ILE A 212 8.02 1.53 -9.82
CA ILE A 212 8.53 0.99 -8.55
C ILE A 212 8.52 -0.55 -8.57
N TYR A 213 7.44 -1.15 -9.08
CA TYR A 213 7.28 -2.61 -9.10
C TYR A 213 7.74 -3.28 -10.41
N ALA A 214 8.23 -2.51 -11.41
CA ALA A 214 8.75 -3.03 -12.67
C ALA A 214 9.88 -4.06 -12.49
N PRO A 215 10.88 -3.85 -11.60
CA PRO A 215 11.95 -4.83 -11.36
C PRO A 215 11.42 -6.16 -10.84
N ILE A 216 10.40 -6.11 -9.96
CA ILE A 216 9.78 -7.29 -9.36
C ILE A 216 8.88 -8.02 -10.37
N SER A 217 8.16 -7.26 -11.22
CA SER A 217 7.21 -7.81 -12.18
C SER A 217 7.87 -8.31 -13.47
N ASN A 218 9.03 -7.77 -13.83
CA ASN A 218 9.77 -8.10 -15.05
C ASN A 218 11.28 -8.11 -14.78
N PRO A 219 11.79 -9.14 -14.09
CA PRO A 219 13.21 -9.23 -13.73
C PRO A 219 14.14 -9.23 -14.95
N GLU A 220 13.71 -9.78 -16.09
CA GLU A 220 14.49 -9.76 -17.34
C GLU A 220 14.79 -8.35 -17.86
N ARG A 221 13.86 -7.38 -17.68
CA ARG A 221 14.06 -5.98 -18.09
C ARG A 221 14.93 -5.19 -17.11
N ALA A 222 15.05 -5.66 -15.89
CA ALA A 222 15.90 -5.04 -14.88
C ALA A 222 17.39 -5.42 -15.00
N GLY A 223 17.76 -6.20 -16.01
CA GLY A 223 19.15 -6.66 -16.22
C GLY A 223 19.56 -7.78 -15.26
N VAL A 224 18.61 -8.42 -14.57
CA VAL A 224 18.83 -9.61 -13.78
C VAL A 224 18.95 -10.80 -14.73
N THR A 225 20.15 -11.38 -14.82
CA THR A 225 20.58 -12.30 -15.87
C THR A 225 20.09 -13.74 -15.70
N THR A 226 19.22 -14.04 -14.74
CA THR A 226 18.73 -15.40 -14.50
C THR A 226 17.20 -15.42 -14.45
N PRO A 227 16.51 -16.15 -15.36
CA PRO A 227 15.06 -16.33 -15.25
C PRO A 227 14.71 -17.00 -13.91
N GLY A 228 13.88 -16.34 -13.08
CA GLY A 228 13.47 -16.84 -11.77
C GLY A 228 14.27 -16.32 -10.58
N GLU A 229 15.26 -15.43 -10.76
CA GLU A 229 15.98 -14.76 -9.68
C GLU A 229 15.59 -13.27 -9.65
N VAL A 230 14.81 -12.86 -8.63
CA VAL A 230 14.30 -11.49 -8.48
C VAL A 230 15.32 -10.58 -7.80
N PHE A 231 16.27 -11.17 -7.04
CA PHE A 231 17.32 -10.44 -6.35
C PHE A 231 18.61 -10.42 -7.13
N PRO A 232 19.42 -9.36 -6.98
CA PRO A 232 20.80 -9.40 -7.47
C PRO A 232 21.52 -10.60 -6.84
N ALA A 233 22.44 -11.18 -7.58
CA ALA A 233 23.23 -12.31 -7.10
C ALA A 233 23.82 -12.03 -5.71
N VAL A 234 23.95 -13.06 -4.87
CA VAL A 234 24.59 -12.97 -3.56
C VAL A 234 25.94 -12.27 -3.70
N THR A 235 26.11 -11.14 -3.02
CA THR A 235 27.30 -10.28 -3.15
C THR A 235 28.38 -10.58 -2.13
N THR A 236 28.00 -11.12 -0.95
CA THR A 236 28.93 -11.51 0.10
C THR A 236 29.76 -12.70 -0.33
N THR A 237 30.98 -12.77 0.14
CA THR A 237 31.91 -13.88 -0.12
C THR A 237 31.90 -14.83 1.07
N SER A 238 31.81 -16.13 0.79
CA SER A 238 31.87 -17.15 1.83
C SER A 238 33.29 -17.27 2.41
N GLY A 239 33.39 -17.32 3.72
CA GLY A 239 34.59 -17.77 4.41
C GLY A 239 34.68 -19.31 4.51
N GLN A 240 35.73 -19.81 5.13
CA GLN A 240 35.91 -21.26 5.33
C GLN A 240 34.86 -21.83 6.29
N ALA A 241 34.46 -21.06 7.31
CA ALA A 241 33.45 -21.48 8.28
C ALA A 241 32.06 -21.61 7.62
N GLU A 242 31.65 -20.64 6.80
CA GLU A 242 30.37 -20.67 6.05
C GLU A 242 30.31 -21.86 5.08
N LEU A 243 31.41 -22.12 4.35
CA LEU A 243 31.52 -23.28 3.45
C LEU A 243 31.46 -24.62 4.21
N ALA A 244 32.13 -24.70 5.33
CA ALA A 244 32.14 -25.91 6.14
C ALA A 244 30.77 -26.20 6.77
N LEU A 245 30.08 -25.16 7.28
CA LEU A 245 28.71 -25.27 7.80
C LEU A 245 27.73 -25.69 6.68
N ALA A 246 27.81 -25.06 5.52
CA ALA A 246 26.91 -25.38 4.40
C ALA A 246 27.07 -26.83 3.92
N ARG A 247 28.30 -27.33 3.84
CA ARG A 247 28.58 -28.74 3.53
C ARG A 247 28.08 -29.69 4.61
N HIS A 248 28.21 -29.30 5.88
CA HIS A 248 27.65 -30.07 6.98
C HIS A 248 26.13 -30.16 6.88
N LEU A 249 25.45 -29.03 6.69
CA LEU A 249 23.98 -28.98 6.50
C LEU A 249 23.54 -29.88 5.35
N LYS A 250 24.26 -29.84 4.21
CA LYS A 250 24.01 -30.74 3.08
C LYS A 250 24.20 -32.22 3.45
N SER A 251 25.24 -32.52 4.19
CA SER A 251 25.58 -33.93 4.57
C SER A 251 24.53 -34.57 5.49
N ILE A 252 23.83 -33.74 6.29
CA ILE A 252 22.76 -34.24 7.17
C ILE A 252 21.36 -34.12 6.50
N GLY A 253 21.30 -33.72 5.23
CA GLY A 253 20.04 -33.55 4.49
C GLY A 253 19.18 -32.41 4.97
N ALA A 254 19.76 -31.36 5.56
CA ALA A 254 19.04 -30.16 5.93
C ALA A 254 18.56 -29.42 4.68
N LYS A 255 17.35 -28.86 4.74
CA LYS A 255 16.71 -28.18 3.62
C LYS A 255 16.28 -26.77 4.02
N MET A 256 16.43 -25.83 3.09
CA MET A 256 15.89 -24.48 3.21
C MET A 256 14.71 -24.34 2.26
N TYR A 257 13.49 -24.24 2.82
CA TYR A 257 12.28 -23.93 2.07
C TYR A 257 12.20 -22.42 1.85
N GLY A 258 11.97 -22.01 0.63
CA GLY A 258 11.91 -20.60 0.27
C GLY A 258 11.15 -20.33 -1.00
N ALA A 259 11.10 -19.06 -1.37
CA ALA A 259 10.55 -18.62 -2.64
C ALA A 259 11.54 -17.65 -3.31
N TYR A 260 11.66 -17.71 -4.63
CA TYR A 260 12.62 -16.90 -5.40
C TYR A 260 12.46 -15.38 -5.18
N TRP A 261 11.27 -14.95 -4.83
CA TRP A 261 10.92 -13.55 -4.54
C TRP A 261 11.03 -13.16 -3.05
N CYS A 262 11.47 -14.06 -2.17
CA CYS A 262 11.50 -13.84 -0.73
C CYS A 262 12.76 -13.07 -0.31
N PRO A 263 12.66 -11.84 0.22
CA PRO A 263 13.81 -11.04 0.64
C PRO A 263 14.61 -11.72 1.76
N HIS A 264 13.92 -12.31 2.74
CA HIS A 264 14.59 -13.02 3.85
C HIS A 264 15.31 -14.28 3.41
N CYS A 265 14.87 -14.91 2.30
CA CYS A 265 15.61 -16.02 1.70
C CYS A 265 16.90 -15.52 1.05
N HIS A 266 16.85 -14.34 0.43
CA HIS A 266 18.04 -13.67 -0.08
C HIS A 266 18.99 -13.28 1.05
N ASP A 267 18.48 -12.65 2.12
CA ASP A 267 19.25 -12.31 3.33
C ASP A 267 19.94 -13.55 3.92
N GLN A 268 19.20 -14.67 4.02
CA GLN A 268 19.77 -15.93 4.47
C GLN A 268 20.91 -16.40 3.58
N LYS A 269 20.77 -16.31 2.26
CA LYS A 269 21.84 -16.64 1.31
C LYS A 269 23.03 -15.68 1.42
N GLN A 270 22.79 -14.39 1.72
CA GLN A 270 23.84 -13.40 1.97
C GLN A 270 24.68 -13.75 3.21
N LEU A 271 24.07 -14.26 4.29
CA LEU A 271 24.79 -14.72 5.48
C LEU A 271 25.77 -15.85 5.16
N PHE A 272 25.41 -16.78 4.28
CA PHE A 272 26.31 -17.85 3.83
C PHE A 272 27.37 -17.37 2.84
N GLY A 273 27.04 -16.35 2.05
CA GLY A 273 27.86 -15.91 0.94
C GLY A 273 27.67 -16.76 -0.32
N ARG A 274 28.20 -16.28 -1.45
CA ARG A 274 27.94 -16.80 -2.78
C ARG A 274 28.25 -18.29 -2.97
N GLN A 275 29.39 -18.75 -2.44
CA GLN A 275 29.83 -20.12 -2.63
C GLN A 275 29.07 -21.09 -1.70
N ALA A 276 28.93 -20.75 -0.44
CA ALA A 276 28.25 -21.59 0.54
C ALA A 276 26.76 -21.69 0.30
N ALA A 277 26.13 -20.62 -0.21
CA ALA A 277 24.71 -20.62 -0.57
C ALA A 277 24.34 -21.59 -1.70
N GLN A 278 25.31 -22.08 -2.46
CA GLN A 278 25.12 -23.10 -3.50
C GLN A 278 25.34 -24.52 -3.01
N GLU A 279 25.84 -24.71 -1.79
CA GLU A 279 26.17 -26.04 -1.26
C GLU A 279 24.99 -26.72 -0.58
N PHE A 280 24.15 -26.00 0.18
CA PHE A 280 23.00 -26.60 0.87
C PHE A 280 21.78 -26.78 -0.05
N GLU A 281 20.86 -27.66 0.34
CA GLU A 281 19.65 -27.95 -0.43
C GLU A 281 18.61 -26.82 -0.25
N TYR A 282 18.26 -26.17 -1.37
CA TYR A 282 17.22 -25.15 -1.42
C TYR A 282 15.99 -25.70 -2.13
N ILE A 283 14.85 -25.64 -1.46
CA ILE A 283 13.54 -26.06 -1.97
C ILE A 283 12.75 -24.83 -2.40
N GLU A 284 12.62 -24.65 -3.72
CA GLU A 284 11.80 -23.58 -4.29
C GLU A 284 10.32 -23.93 -4.18
N CYS A 285 9.58 -23.18 -3.37
CA CYS A 285 8.17 -23.43 -3.09
C CYS A 285 7.22 -22.68 -4.02
N ASP A 286 7.68 -21.63 -4.67
CA ASP A 286 6.83 -20.87 -5.60
C ASP A 286 6.79 -21.55 -6.98
N PRO A 287 5.59 -21.78 -7.56
CA PRO A 287 5.46 -22.39 -8.88
C PRO A 287 6.08 -21.56 -10.01
N GLY A 288 6.30 -20.24 -9.81
CA GLY A 288 6.98 -19.36 -10.75
C GLY A 288 8.51 -19.41 -10.67
N GLY A 289 9.07 -20.06 -9.65
CA GLY A 289 10.51 -20.20 -9.46
C GLY A 289 11.13 -21.28 -10.36
N GLN A 290 12.44 -21.16 -10.61
CA GLN A 290 13.19 -22.20 -11.34
C GLN A 290 13.28 -23.48 -10.51
N ASN A 291 13.09 -24.64 -11.15
CA ASN A 291 13.11 -25.95 -10.53
C ASN A 291 12.17 -26.05 -9.31
N SER A 292 11.01 -25.44 -9.41
CA SER A 292 10.00 -25.41 -8.34
C SER A 292 9.64 -26.81 -7.85
N GLN A 293 9.60 -26.99 -6.54
CA GLN A 293 9.28 -28.23 -5.83
C GLN A 293 8.04 -28.07 -4.96
N THR A 294 7.00 -27.43 -5.52
CA THR A 294 5.74 -27.12 -4.81
C THR A 294 5.12 -28.33 -4.11
N ALA A 295 5.22 -29.53 -4.69
CA ALA A 295 4.72 -30.76 -4.09
C ALA A 295 5.42 -31.10 -2.75
N VAL A 296 6.71 -30.83 -2.63
CA VAL A 296 7.48 -31.02 -1.38
C VAL A 296 7.04 -30.00 -0.33
N CYS A 297 6.79 -28.76 -0.74
CA CYS A 297 6.31 -27.70 0.16
C CYS A 297 4.89 -27.99 0.65
N GLU A 298 3.99 -28.42 -0.24
CA GLU A 298 2.63 -28.80 0.11
C GLU A 298 2.58 -29.96 1.10
N ALA A 299 3.47 -30.95 0.93
CA ALA A 299 3.59 -32.08 1.86
C ALA A 299 4.02 -31.63 3.27
N ASN A 300 4.71 -30.50 3.39
CA ASN A 300 5.23 -29.94 4.66
C ASN A 300 4.53 -28.67 5.08
N LYS A 301 3.37 -28.32 4.52
CA LYS A 301 2.67 -27.04 4.73
C LYS A 301 2.31 -26.71 6.18
N GLU A 302 2.16 -27.72 7.02
CA GLU A 302 1.88 -27.53 8.46
C GLU A 302 3.10 -26.98 9.21
N ASN A 303 4.31 -27.27 8.71
CA ASN A 303 5.57 -26.87 9.32
C ASN A 303 6.21 -25.69 8.60
N VAL A 304 5.98 -25.55 7.29
CA VAL A 304 6.49 -24.45 6.46
C VAL A 304 5.42 -23.34 6.38
N THR A 305 5.33 -22.56 7.44
CA THR A 305 4.31 -21.49 7.56
C THR A 305 4.76 -20.14 6.99
N GLY A 306 6.04 -20.02 6.59
CA GLY A 306 6.64 -18.81 6.02
C GLY A 306 8.01 -19.08 5.42
N TYR A 307 8.63 -18.11 4.79
CA TYR A 307 9.93 -18.24 4.14
C TYR A 307 10.94 -17.22 4.69
N PRO A 308 12.24 -17.64 4.85
CA PRO A 308 12.72 -19.01 4.74
C PRO A 308 12.25 -19.87 5.93
N THR A 309 12.12 -21.17 5.72
CA THR A 309 12.03 -22.14 6.80
C THR A 309 13.12 -23.20 6.60
N TRP A 310 13.88 -23.46 7.63
CA TRP A 310 14.89 -24.51 7.64
C TRP A 310 14.32 -25.79 8.24
N GLU A 311 14.54 -26.92 7.58
CA GLU A 311 14.38 -28.27 8.13
C GLU A 311 15.76 -28.81 8.48
N VAL A 312 16.04 -29.01 9.77
CA VAL A 312 17.31 -29.51 10.28
C VAL A 312 17.03 -30.64 11.26
N ASN A 313 17.55 -31.84 11.00
CA ASN A 313 17.32 -33.02 11.83
C ASN A 313 15.83 -33.31 12.10
N GLY A 314 14.93 -33.03 11.12
CA GLY A 314 13.50 -33.22 11.25
C GLY A 314 12.76 -32.14 12.07
N GLN A 315 13.46 -31.09 12.50
CA GLN A 315 12.87 -29.93 13.16
C GLN A 315 12.82 -28.73 12.22
N PHE A 316 11.78 -27.90 12.33
CA PHE A 316 11.54 -26.75 11.46
C PHE A 316 11.80 -25.44 12.21
N TYR A 317 12.60 -24.56 11.59
CA TYR A 317 12.99 -23.26 12.10
C TYR A 317 12.57 -22.18 11.10
N GLY A 318 11.52 -21.43 11.43
CA GLY A 318 10.98 -20.38 10.58
C GLY A 318 11.76 -19.06 10.67
N GLY A 319 11.85 -18.35 9.55
CA GLY A 319 12.56 -17.08 9.43
C GLY A 319 14.06 -17.23 9.17
N THR A 320 14.73 -16.09 8.95
CA THR A 320 16.18 -16.03 8.77
C THR A 320 16.87 -16.48 10.05
N GLN A 321 17.72 -17.50 9.96
CA GLN A 321 18.50 -18.05 11.07
C GLN A 321 19.92 -17.51 11.00
N SER A 322 20.53 -17.19 12.15
CA SER A 322 21.96 -16.91 12.19
C SER A 322 22.76 -18.18 11.89
N LEU A 323 24.01 -18.03 11.44
CA LEU A 323 24.86 -19.17 11.16
C LEU A 323 25.18 -19.97 12.43
N GLU A 324 25.26 -19.29 13.60
CA GLU A 324 25.38 -19.90 14.90
C GLU A 324 24.18 -20.76 15.28
N GLN A 325 22.96 -20.24 15.04
CA GLN A 325 21.71 -20.97 15.29
C GLN A 325 21.64 -22.24 14.43
N LEU A 326 22.01 -22.16 13.15
CA LEU A 326 22.05 -23.33 12.27
C LEU A 326 23.15 -24.32 12.68
N ALA A 327 24.32 -23.83 13.12
CA ALA A 327 25.38 -24.67 13.64
C ALA A 327 24.93 -25.44 14.90
N ASP A 328 24.23 -24.77 15.82
CA ASP A 328 23.71 -25.40 17.04
C ASP A 328 22.59 -26.40 16.71
N ALA A 329 21.62 -26.03 15.87
CA ALA A 329 20.51 -26.90 15.45
C ALA A 329 20.98 -28.15 14.72
N SER A 330 22.10 -28.06 13.99
CA SER A 330 22.71 -29.17 13.25
C SER A 330 23.76 -29.97 14.03
N ASN A 331 24.02 -29.61 15.29
CA ASN A 331 25.13 -30.16 16.10
C ASN A 331 26.49 -30.04 15.41
N TYR A 332 26.73 -28.96 14.68
CA TYR A 332 27.96 -28.71 13.96
C TYR A 332 29.14 -28.46 14.90
N GLN A 333 30.23 -29.18 14.68
CA GLN A 333 31.45 -29.12 15.50
C GLN A 333 32.64 -28.46 14.78
N GLY A 334 32.43 -27.92 13.58
CA GLY A 334 33.49 -27.29 12.81
C GLY A 334 33.74 -25.82 13.19
N PRO A 335 34.56 -25.10 12.36
CA PRO A 335 34.87 -23.70 12.58
C PRO A 335 33.63 -22.82 12.61
N ARG A 336 33.58 -21.85 13.54
CA ARG A 336 32.44 -20.90 13.70
C ARG A 336 32.86 -19.43 13.59
N ASP A 337 34.01 -19.16 13.00
CA ASP A 337 34.50 -17.81 12.71
C ASP A 337 33.82 -17.23 11.48
N PHE A 338 32.47 -17.16 11.53
CA PHE A 338 31.66 -16.66 10.45
C PHE A 338 31.93 -15.17 10.19
N LYS A 339 32.01 -14.79 8.89
CA LYS A 339 32.38 -13.43 8.47
C LYS A 339 31.20 -12.54 8.17
N ASN A 340 30.06 -13.13 7.82
CA ASN A 340 28.88 -12.42 7.34
C ASN A 340 27.78 -12.33 8.39
#